data_03fd6938b5c4b4b265951e6320150c57
#
_entry.id   03fd6938b5c4b4b265951e6320150c57
#
_cell.length_a   1.000
_cell.length_b   1.000
_cell.length_c   1.000
_cell.angle_alpha   90.00
_cell.angle_beta   90.00
_cell.angle_gamma   90.00
#
_symmetry.space_group_name_H-M   'P 1'
#
loop_
_entity.id
_entity.type
_entity.pdbx_description
1 polymer ?
#
loop_
_entity_poly.entity_id
_entity_poly.type
_entity_poly.pdbx_seq_one_letter_code
_entity_poly.pdbx_strand_id
1 'polypeptide(L)'
;MAAWQFKVCLIPQSWFNTNGIDISRFYDAEGNYDASFTWKNHPVNDVKGEIIKYYPLSKSWHEDIVSFGDEEKTDGQVWYEKGKLEDIQFRIDMRGNFVLDIEQIIAIAQKLSCVFFIPEQKCIAEPNVFKVISHIKKSNAYLFAKDTEQWFNSIENHNK
;
A
#
# COMPACT_ATOMS: atom_id res chain seq x y z
N MET A 1 6.96 -3.47 -9.62
CA MET A 1 5.84 -4.18 -8.98
C MET A 1 5.29 -5.21 -9.94
N ALA A 2 5.02 -6.40 -9.46
CA ALA A 2 4.48 -7.47 -10.29
C ALA A 2 2.97 -7.27 -10.55
N ALA A 3 2.48 -7.83 -11.68
CA ALA A 3 1.07 -7.69 -12.08
C ALA A 3 0.07 -8.27 -11.07
N TRP A 4 0.51 -9.24 -10.27
CA TRP A 4 -0.30 -9.89 -9.24
C TRP A 4 -0.23 -9.22 -7.87
N GLN A 5 0.50 -8.11 -7.74
CA GLN A 5 0.64 -7.40 -6.47
C GLN A 5 -0.29 -6.19 -6.41
N PHE A 6 -1.03 -6.11 -5.30
CA PHE A 6 -1.89 -4.96 -4.99
C PHE A 6 -1.18 -4.05 -4.00
N LYS A 7 -1.02 -2.77 -4.34
CA LYS A 7 -0.31 -1.81 -3.50
C LYS A 7 -1.26 -1.02 -2.60
N VAL A 8 -0.90 -0.92 -1.33
CA VAL A 8 -1.48 0.03 -0.39
C VAL A 8 -0.35 0.83 0.26
N CYS A 9 -0.61 2.10 0.52
CA CYS A 9 0.27 2.95 1.32
C CYS A 9 -0.42 3.26 2.65
N LEU A 10 0.36 3.42 3.72
CA LEU A 10 -0.15 3.91 4.99
C LEU A 10 0.04 5.42 5.06
N ILE A 11 -0.98 6.13 5.51
CA ILE A 11 -0.91 7.56 5.80
C ILE A 11 -1.44 7.82 7.21
N PRO A 12 -0.95 8.86 7.92
CA PRO A 12 -1.39 9.11 9.29
C PRO A 12 -2.89 9.42 9.38
N GLN A 13 -3.58 8.78 10.30
CA GLN A 13 -4.97 9.09 10.62
C GLN A 13 -5.13 10.56 11.04
N SER A 14 -4.15 11.10 11.77
CA SER A 14 -4.16 12.49 12.21
C SER A 14 -4.12 13.47 11.03
N TRP A 15 -3.35 13.15 9.98
CA TRP A 15 -3.38 13.95 8.76
C TRP A 15 -4.75 13.91 8.09
N PHE A 16 -5.31 12.71 7.94
CA PHE A 16 -6.62 12.49 7.35
C PHE A 16 -7.73 13.22 8.11
N ASN A 17 -7.72 13.17 9.44
CA ASN A 17 -8.72 13.85 10.27
C ASN A 17 -8.70 15.37 10.10
N THR A 18 -7.52 15.94 9.83
CA THR A 18 -7.35 17.40 9.64
C THR A 18 -7.68 17.85 8.23
N ASN A 19 -7.33 17.05 7.20
CA ASN A 19 -7.36 17.47 5.80
C ASN A 19 -8.50 16.85 4.98
N GLY A 20 -9.16 15.80 5.50
CA GLY A 20 -10.26 15.13 4.81
C GLY A 20 -9.81 14.23 3.68
N ILE A 21 -10.72 13.93 2.77
CA ILE A 21 -10.55 12.91 1.71
C ILE A 21 -10.09 13.47 0.36
N ASP A 22 -9.71 14.73 0.26
CA ASP A 22 -9.23 15.30 -1.00
C ASP A 22 -7.83 14.77 -1.32
N ILE A 23 -7.78 13.82 -2.25
CA ILE A 23 -6.55 13.17 -2.70
C ILE A 23 -5.91 13.82 -3.92
N SER A 24 -6.47 14.90 -4.45
CA SER A 24 -5.89 15.57 -5.62
C SER A 24 -4.45 16.02 -5.38
N ARG A 25 -4.11 16.36 -4.14
CA ARG A 25 -2.77 16.76 -3.72
C ARG A 25 -1.74 15.64 -3.78
N PHE A 26 -2.17 14.37 -3.84
CA PHE A 26 -1.26 13.24 -3.94
C PHE A 26 -0.68 13.04 -5.34
N TYR A 27 -1.27 13.66 -6.35
CA TYR A 27 -0.92 13.41 -7.76
C TYR A 27 -0.34 14.66 -8.42
N ASP A 28 0.69 14.44 -9.25
CA ASP A 28 1.23 15.47 -10.14
C ASP A 28 0.46 15.52 -11.47
N ALA A 29 0.90 16.41 -12.39
CA ALA A 29 0.26 16.58 -13.69
C ALA A 29 0.38 15.34 -14.59
N GLU A 30 1.39 14.51 -14.36
CA GLU A 30 1.62 13.25 -15.10
C GLU A 30 0.91 12.05 -14.49
N GLY A 31 0.23 12.23 -13.34
CA GLY A 31 -0.49 11.17 -12.65
C GLY A 31 0.36 10.32 -11.71
N ASN A 32 1.59 10.75 -11.43
CA ASN A 32 2.42 10.11 -10.39
C ASN A 32 1.96 10.55 -9.02
N TYR A 33 2.03 9.65 -8.04
CA TYR A 33 1.62 9.97 -6.68
C TYR A 33 2.82 10.15 -5.75
N ASP A 34 2.62 10.98 -4.73
CA ASP A 34 3.53 11.18 -3.62
C ASP A 34 2.70 11.47 -2.36
N ALA A 35 2.84 10.62 -1.36
CA ALA A 35 2.14 10.74 -0.08
C ALA A 35 3.06 11.22 1.05
N SER A 36 4.32 11.56 0.77
CA SER A 36 5.33 11.88 1.78
C SER A 36 4.96 13.08 2.65
N PHE A 37 4.27 14.06 2.08
CA PHE A 37 3.86 15.26 2.82
C PHE A 37 2.87 14.95 3.96
N THR A 38 2.18 13.81 3.93
CA THR A 38 1.27 13.40 5.02
C THR A 38 2.00 13.07 6.31
N TRP A 39 3.27 12.68 6.21
CA TRP A 39 4.12 12.32 7.35
C TRP A 39 4.77 13.52 8.01
N LYS A 40 4.78 14.67 7.36
CA LYS A 40 5.34 15.91 7.92
C LYS A 40 4.48 16.38 9.08
N ASN A 41 5.07 16.51 10.26
CA ASN A 41 4.40 16.89 11.52
C ASN A 41 3.38 15.84 12.04
N HIS A 42 3.41 14.61 11.50
CA HIS A 42 2.58 13.50 11.97
C HIS A 42 3.49 12.29 12.25
N PRO A 43 4.37 12.34 13.24
CA PRO A 43 5.32 11.28 13.53
C PRO A 43 4.61 10.01 14.00
N VAL A 44 5.19 8.87 13.65
CA VAL A 44 4.75 7.54 14.09
C VAL A 44 5.90 6.88 14.84
N ASN A 45 5.59 6.21 15.93
CA ASN A 45 6.56 5.48 16.72
C ASN A 45 6.66 4.02 16.26
N ASP A 46 7.90 3.50 16.23
CA ASP A 46 8.22 2.08 16.07
C ASP A 46 7.62 1.40 14.84
N VAL A 47 7.72 2.04 13.69
CA VAL A 47 7.24 1.47 12.41
C VAL A 47 7.85 0.10 12.16
N LYS A 48 9.18 -0.01 12.27
CA LYS A 48 9.92 -1.26 12.06
C LYS A 48 9.47 -2.35 13.04
N GLY A 49 9.31 -2.03 14.31
CA GLY A 49 8.90 -2.98 15.34
C GLY A 49 7.52 -3.55 15.10
N GLU A 50 6.60 -2.75 14.60
CA GLU A 50 5.24 -3.24 14.27
C GLU A 50 5.22 -4.12 13.03
N ILE A 51 5.99 -3.80 12.00
CA ILE A 51 6.01 -4.59 10.76
C ILE A 51 6.72 -5.92 10.97
N ILE A 52 7.84 -5.94 11.71
CA ILE A 52 8.64 -7.16 11.92
C ILE A 52 7.88 -8.26 12.67
N LYS A 53 6.81 -7.93 13.36
CA LYS A 53 5.95 -8.94 14.01
C LYS A 53 5.31 -9.90 13.01
N TYR A 54 5.12 -9.46 11.77
CA TYR A 54 4.42 -10.22 10.74
C TYR A 54 5.29 -10.53 9.52
N TYR A 55 6.22 -9.65 9.18
CA TYR A 55 7.08 -9.76 8.01
C TYR A 55 8.54 -9.61 8.41
N PRO A 56 9.39 -10.63 8.14
CA PRO A 56 10.80 -10.56 8.50
C PRO A 56 11.52 -9.50 7.66
N LEU A 57 12.58 -8.93 8.23
CA LEU A 57 13.49 -8.06 7.48
C LEU A 57 14.04 -8.79 6.26
N SER A 58 14.09 -8.10 5.15
CA SER A 58 14.69 -8.57 3.91
C SER A 58 15.73 -7.58 3.39
N LYS A 59 16.50 -8.00 2.39
CA LYS A 59 17.54 -7.17 1.80
C LYS A 59 16.92 -6.01 1.03
N SER A 60 17.34 -4.78 1.35
CA SER A 60 16.93 -3.58 0.63
C SER A 60 17.90 -3.27 -0.50
N TRP A 61 17.40 -2.68 -1.58
CA TRP A 61 18.20 -2.23 -2.72
C TRP A 61 18.78 -0.82 -2.54
N HIS A 62 18.38 -0.12 -1.50
CA HIS A 62 18.87 1.22 -1.17
C HIS A 62 18.97 1.41 0.33
N GLU A 63 19.95 2.22 0.78
CA GLU A 63 20.20 2.44 2.21
C GLU A 63 19.07 3.18 2.93
N ASP A 64 18.29 4.00 2.22
CA ASP A 64 17.16 4.74 2.78
C ASP A 64 15.85 3.93 2.79
N ILE A 65 15.90 2.68 2.39
CA ILE A 65 14.75 1.78 2.35
C ILE A 65 14.96 0.63 3.32
N VAL A 66 13.97 0.40 4.18
CA VAL A 66 13.91 -0.82 4.99
C VAL A 66 12.85 -1.73 4.37
N SER A 67 13.26 -2.94 3.98
CA SER A 67 12.39 -3.91 3.32
C SER A 67 12.03 -5.06 4.24
N PHE A 68 10.82 -5.59 4.06
CA PHE A 68 10.25 -6.68 4.85
C PHE A 68 9.54 -7.65 3.92
N GLY A 69 9.57 -8.94 4.27
CA GLY A 69 8.87 -9.98 3.53
C GLY A 69 9.59 -10.40 2.26
N ASP A 70 8.83 -10.81 1.25
CA ASP A 70 9.33 -11.36 -0.01
C ASP A 70 8.83 -10.50 -1.17
N GLU A 71 9.72 -9.87 -1.91
CA GLU A 71 9.37 -8.96 -3.01
C GLU A 71 8.62 -9.63 -4.18
N GLU A 72 8.73 -10.96 -4.30
CA GLU A 72 7.97 -11.73 -5.29
C GLU A 72 6.59 -12.18 -4.79
N LYS A 73 6.31 -11.95 -3.52
CA LYS A 73 5.05 -12.28 -2.85
C LYS A 73 4.46 -11.05 -2.20
N THR A 74 4.20 -11.14 -0.89
CA THR A 74 3.79 -9.98 -0.10
C THR A 74 5.00 -9.40 0.60
N ASP A 75 5.23 -8.09 0.40
CA ASP A 75 6.31 -7.37 1.06
C ASP A 75 5.87 -6.00 1.56
N GLY A 76 6.68 -5.44 2.45
CA GLY A 76 6.56 -4.08 2.92
C GLY A 76 7.85 -3.31 2.69
N GLN A 77 7.72 -2.02 2.45
CA GLN A 77 8.86 -1.11 2.33
C GLN A 77 8.58 0.16 3.13
N VAL A 78 9.57 0.58 3.87
CA VAL A 78 9.57 1.85 4.60
C VAL A 78 10.67 2.73 4.02
N TRP A 79 10.29 3.89 3.53
CA TRP A 79 11.19 4.82 2.86
C TRP A 79 11.50 6.00 3.77
N TYR A 80 12.78 6.38 3.82
CA TYR A 80 13.25 7.52 4.57
C TYR A 80 14.00 8.49 3.66
N GLU A 81 13.98 9.77 4.01
CA GLU A 81 14.84 10.78 3.42
C GLU A 81 15.50 11.57 4.55
N LYS A 82 16.83 11.55 4.60
CA LYS A 82 17.62 12.21 5.66
C LYS A 82 17.11 11.83 7.06
N GLY A 83 16.80 10.53 7.25
CA GLY A 83 16.31 10.00 8.51
C GLY A 83 14.85 10.29 8.83
N LYS A 84 14.12 10.96 7.94
CA LYS A 84 12.69 11.25 8.10
C LYS A 84 11.84 10.27 7.30
N LEU A 85 10.74 9.83 7.91
CA LEU A 85 9.80 8.92 7.27
C LEU A 85 9.13 9.61 6.08
N GLU A 86 9.20 8.96 4.91
CA GLU A 86 8.63 9.43 3.65
C GLU A 86 7.44 8.60 3.20
N ASP A 87 7.52 7.26 3.34
CA ASP A 87 6.48 6.37 2.84
C ASP A 87 6.52 5.04 3.58
N ILE A 88 5.33 4.46 3.77
CA ILE A 88 5.14 3.08 4.18
C ILE A 88 4.22 2.44 3.17
N GLN A 89 4.69 1.43 2.46
CA GLN A 89 3.90 0.75 1.45
C GLN A 89 3.95 -0.77 1.61
N PHE A 90 2.86 -1.42 1.25
CA PHE A 90 2.77 -2.87 1.15
C PHE A 90 2.33 -3.26 -0.26
N ARG A 91 2.93 -4.34 -0.77
CA ARG A 91 2.51 -4.98 -2.02
C ARG A 91 2.02 -6.37 -1.68
N ILE A 92 0.76 -6.62 -1.89
CA ILE A 92 0.07 -7.82 -1.43
C ILE A 92 -0.10 -8.79 -2.60
N ASP A 93 0.40 -10.00 -2.46
CA ASP A 93 0.30 -11.05 -3.48
C ASP A 93 -1.15 -11.59 -3.56
N MET A 94 -1.80 -11.36 -4.68
CA MET A 94 -3.17 -11.79 -4.91
C MET A 94 -3.30 -13.25 -5.36
N ARG A 95 -2.19 -13.95 -5.60
CA ARG A 95 -2.20 -15.34 -6.10
C ARG A 95 -2.52 -16.36 -5.01
N GLY A 96 -2.24 -16.03 -3.74
CA GLY A 96 -2.40 -16.93 -2.61
C GLY A 96 -3.54 -16.54 -1.68
N ASN A 97 -3.41 -16.90 -0.41
CA ASN A 97 -4.35 -16.48 0.63
C ASN A 97 -4.04 -15.06 1.10
N PHE A 98 -4.46 -14.08 0.31
CA PHE A 98 -4.21 -12.67 0.60
C PHE A 98 -5.02 -12.14 1.80
N VAL A 99 -6.05 -12.85 2.25
CA VAL A 99 -6.87 -12.42 3.40
C VAL A 99 -6.04 -12.35 4.67
N LEU A 100 -5.15 -13.31 4.90
CA LEU A 100 -4.24 -13.28 6.04
C LEU A 100 -3.30 -12.07 5.97
N ASP A 101 -2.72 -11.81 4.82
CA ASP A 101 -1.87 -10.62 4.63
C ASP A 101 -2.63 -9.33 4.91
N ILE A 102 -3.86 -9.22 4.42
CA ILE A 102 -4.72 -8.05 4.68
C ILE A 102 -4.98 -7.88 6.17
N GLU A 103 -5.32 -8.94 6.88
CA GLU A 103 -5.55 -8.88 8.33
C GLU A 103 -4.31 -8.41 9.08
N GLN A 104 -3.13 -8.90 8.70
CA GLN A 104 -1.86 -8.49 9.31
C GLN A 104 -1.53 -7.03 9.01
N ILE A 105 -1.69 -6.59 7.77
CA ILE A 105 -1.44 -5.21 7.37
C ILE A 105 -2.43 -4.25 8.03
N ILE A 106 -3.69 -4.65 8.19
CA ILE A 106 -4.68 -3.89 8.97
C ILE A 106 -4.24 -3.75 10.43
N ALA A 107 -3.75 -4.83 11.04
CA ALA A 107 -3.24 -4.77 12.40
C ALA A 107 -2.06 -3.80 12.55
N ILE A 108 -1.15 -3.79 11.59
CA ILE A 108 -0.05 -2.83 11.53
C ILE A 108 -0.58 -1.40 11.41
N ALA A 109 -1.50 -1.16 10.48
CA ALA A 109 -2.09 0.16 10.26
C ALA A 109 -2.79 0.69 11.52
N GLN A 110 -3.55 -0.16 12.20
CA GLN A 110 -4.23 0.22 13.44
C GLN A 110 -3.24 0.56 14.55
N LYS A 111 -2.18 -0.22 14.71
CA LYS A 111 -1.13 0.05 15.72
C LYS A 111 -0.38 1.35 15.44
N LEU A 112 -0.17 1.66 14.19
CA LEU A 112 0.50 2.90 13.77
C LEU A 112 -0.47 4.09 13.63
N SER A 113 -1.74 3.89 13.94
CA SER A 113 -2.78 4.92 13.80
C SER A 113 -2.83 5.50 12.38
N CYS A 114 -2.88 4.60 11.39
CA CYS A 114 -2.90 4.94 9.98
C CYS A 114 -4.20 4.52 9.30
N VAL A 115 -4.49 5.17 8.19
CA VAL A 115 -5.47 4.74 7.18
C VAL A 115 -4.73 4.31 5.92
N PHE A 116 -5.42 3.65 4.98
CA PHE A 116 -4.85 3.24 3.71
C PHE A 116 -5.08 4.30 2.63
N PHE A 117 -4.03 4.56 1.86
CA PHE A 117 -4.11 5.21 0.57
C PHE A 117 -3.90 4.14 -0.51
N ILE A 118 -4.84 4.04 -1.46
CA ILE A 118 -4.82 3.04 -2.54
C ILE A 118 -4.53 3.79 -3.85
N PRO A 119 -3.26 3.79 -4.32
CA PRO A 119 -2.88 4.61 -5.47
C PRO A 119 -3.62 4.26 -6.76
N GLU A 120 -3.81 2.97 -7.06
CA GLU A 120 -4.50 2.52 -8.26
C GLU A 120 -5.91 3.09 -8.37
N GLN A 121 -6.63 3.18 -7.24
CA GLN A 121 -8.03 3.59 -7.21
C GLN A 121 -8.21 5.05 -6.77
N LYS A 122 -7.11 5.74 -6.49
CA LYS A 122 -7.11 7.15 -6.08
C LYS A 122 -8.07 7.43 -4.93
N CYS A 123 -7.98 6.60 -3.87
CA CYS A 123 -8.87 6.74 -2.72
C CYS A 123 -8.18 6.43 -1.40
N ILE A 124 -8.81 6.86 -0.33
CA ILE A 124 -8.43 6.55 1.04
C ILE A 124 -9.47 5.58 1.60
N ALA A 125 -9.01 4.54 2.29
CA ALA A 125 -9.85 3.54 2.92
C ALA A 125 -9.46 3.36 4.40
N GLU A 126 -10.45 3.20 5.26
CA GLU A 126 -10.20 2.81 6.64
C GLU A 126 -9.64 1.38 6.71
N PRO A 127 -8.80 1.08 7.73
CA PRO A 127 -8.24 -0.27 7.90
C PRO A 127 -9.31 -1.25 8.42
N ASN A 128 -10.19 -1.64 7.52
CA ASN A 128 -11.29 -2.57 7.76
C ASN A 128 -11.26 -3.64 6.67
N VAL A 129 -11.32 -4.91 7.06
CA VAL A 129 -11.17 -6.05 6.14
C VAL A 129 -12.18 -5.98 4.99
N PHE A 130 -13.44 -5.72 5.26
CA PHE A 130 -14.49 -5.69 4.23
C PHE A 130 -14.31 -4.55 3.25
N LYS A 131 -13.93 -3.37 3.75
CA LYS A 131 -13.66 -2.19 2.90
C LYS A 131 -12.47 -2.42 2.00
N VAL A 132 -11.37 -2.95 2.54
CA VAL A 132 -10.15 -3.24 1.77
C VAL A 132 -10.42 -4.33 0.73
N ILE A 133 -11.10 -5.42 1.09
CA ILE A 133 -11.45 -6.49 0.13
C ILE A 133 -12.35 -5.95 -0.99
N SER A 134 -13.27 -5.07 -0.71
CA SER A 134 -14.10 -4.41 -1.73
C SER A 134 -13.25 -3.69 -2.78
N HIS A 135 -12.21 -2.98 -2.35
CA HIS A 135 -11.25 -2.33 -3.26
C HIS A 135 -10.40 -3.33 -4.01
N ILE A 136 -9.93 -4.39 -3.34
CA ILE A 136 -9.11 -5.44 -3.95
C ILE A 136 -9.84 -6.12 -5.10
N LYS A 137 -11.11 -6.46 -4.94
CA LYS A 137 -11.91 -7.14 -5.97
C LYS A 137 -12.04 -6.34 -7.26
N LYS A 138 -11.84 -5.04 -7.22
CA LYS A 138 -11.86 -4.14 -8.38
C LYS A 138 -10.46 -3.90 -8.96
N SER A 139 -9.41 -4.43 -8.32
CA SER A 139 -8.02 -4.15 -8.69
C SER A 139 -7.56 -4.99 -9.88
N ASN A 140 -6.62 -4.45 -10.64
CA ASN A 140 -5.96 -5.17 -11.73
C ASN A 140 -5.22 -6.42 -11.23
N ALA A 141 -4.58 -6.33 -10.08
CA ALA A 141 -3.84 -7.45 -9.49
C ALA A 141 -4.74 -8.64 -9.16
N TYR A 142 -5.91 -8.37 -8.59
CA TYR A 142 -6.89 -9.42 -8.28
C TYR A 142 -7.43 -10.08 -9.57
N LEU A 143 -7.80 -9.27 -10.56
CA LEU A 143 -8.27 -9.77 -11.84
C LEU A 143 -7.20 -10.60 -12.56
N PHE A 144 -5.96 -10.13 -12.54
CA PHE A 144 -4.83 -10.87 -13.11
C PHE A 144 -4.63 -12.24 -12.43
N ALA A 145 -4.62 -12.28 -11.11
CA ALA A 145 -4.38 -13.50 -10.34
C ALA A 145 -5.54 -14.50 -10.47
N LYS A 146 -6.77 -14.02 -10.57
CA LYS A 146 -7.98 -14.83 -10.67
C LYS A 146 -8.17 -15.41 -12.08
N ASP A 147 -7.96 -14.61 -13.12
CA ASP A 147 -8.13 -14.98 -14.51
C ASP A 147 -7.23 -14.11 -15.40
N THR A 148 -6.04 -14.61 -15.70
CA THR A 148 -5.04 -13.90 -16.49
C THR A 148 -5.53 -13.61 -17.92
N GLU A 149 -6.28 -14.53 -18.54
CA GLU A 149 -6.83 -14.33 -19.88
C GLU A 149 -7.87 -13.22 -19.90
N GLN A 150 -8.79 -13.22 -18.95
CA GLN A 150 -9.79 -12.16 -18.81
C GLN A 150 -9.14 -10.79 -18.57
N TRP A 151 -8.05 -10.76 -17.81
CA TRP A 151 -7.31 -9.53 -17.58
C TRP A 151 -6.69 -8.97 -18.86
N PHE A 152 -6.05 -9.82 -19.67
CA PHE A 152 -5.51 -9.41 -20.98
C PHE A 152 -6.59 -8.89 -21.91
N ASN A 153 -7.73 -9.57 -21.99
CA ASN A 153 -8.87 -9.14 -22.82
C ASN A 153 -9.41 -7.77 -22.38
N SER A 154 -9.40 -7.49 -21.07
CA SER A 154 -9.84 -6.17 -20.54
C SER A 154 -8.92 -5.05 -20.96
N ILE A 155 -7.60 -5.28 -21.00
CA ILE A 155 -6.63 -4.30 -21.50
C ILE A 155 -6.82 -4.01 -22.97
N GLU A 156 -7.00 -5.05 -23.81
CA GLU A 156 -7.22 -4.87 -25.25
C GLU A 156 -8.47 -4.04 -25.52
N ASN A 157 -9.54 -4.24 -24.77
CA ASN A 157 -10.77 -3.49 -24.92
C ASN A 157 -10.67 -2.03 -24.50
N HIS A 158 -9.78 -1.70 -23.57
CA HIS A 158 -9.52 -0.30 -23.15
C HIS A 158 -8.66 0.47 -24.16
N ASN A 159 -7.87 -0.23 -24.98
CA ASN A 159 -7.02 0.35 -26.02
C ASN A 159 -7.70 0.47 -27.39
N LYS A 160 -8.93 0.09 -27.48
CA LYS A 160 -9.80 0.29 -28.65
C LYS A 160 -10.71 1.49 -28.44
#